data_95d26267b4bc3fc92a71099a817df7d0
#
_entry.id   95d26267b4bc3fc92a71099a817df7d0
#
_cell.length_a   1.000
_cell.length_b   1.000
_cell.length_c   1.000
_cell.angle_alpha   90.00
_cell.angle_beta   90.00
_cell.angle_gamma   90.00
#
_symmetry.space_group_name_H-M   'P 1'
#
loop_
_entity.id
_entity.type
_entity.pdbx_description
1 polymer ?
#
loop_
_entity_poly.entity_id
_entity_poly.type
_entity_poly.pdbx_seq_one_letter_code
_entity_poly.pdbx_strand_id
1 'polypeptide(L)'
;MKLKELVKQFIPMNYWNTRRKASIIRQQGKVADFWAPILKAYYNGEIERYSLKPKKKLGTQKVIWQYWGQGIDKDELPEIIQICFDSVDRNKNDYQVIRLTDITISEYIDLPDFVWRKREYVQFTRTFFSDLLRVALLSTYGGVWLDATILLTGSIPAVYEKTDFFMYQRSDEEKNKKYWENVYAYYFGWEPNFKVRMLSSILFAQ
;
A
#
# COMPACT_ATOMS: atom_id res chain seq x y z
N MET A 1 19.83 31.26 9.92
CA MET A 1 20.12 29.83 9.67
C MET A 1 20.07 29.09 11.00
N LYS A 2 19.19 28.07 11.15
CA LYS A 2 19.02 27.39 12.45
C LYS A 2 20.25 26.51 12.76
N LEU A 3 20.77 26.58 13.99
CA LEU A 3 21.93 25.82 14.48
C LEU A 3 21.95 24.34 14.04
N LYS A 4 20.76 23.72 13.91
CA LYS A 4 20.60 22.35 13.42
C LYS A 4 21.03 22.13 11.96
N GLU A 5 20.98 23.15 11.11
CA GLU A 5 21.39 23.03 9.71
C GLU A 5 22.90 23.18 9.55
N LEU A 6 23.51 24.04 10.36
CA LEU A 6 24.98 24.14 10.43
C LEU A 6 25.61 22.83 10.91
N VAL A 7 25.05 22.21 11.95
CA VAL A 7 25.56 20.93 12.47
C VAL A 7 25.46 19.80 11.44
N LYS A 8 24.43 19.80 10.57
CA LYS A 8 24.29 18.79 9.50
C LYS A 8 25.41 18.83 8.47
N GLN A 9 26.01 19.98 8.20
CA GLN A 9 27.09 20.12 7.22
C GLN A 9 28.42 19.51 7.66
N PHE A 10 28.63 19.37 8.98
CA PHE A 10 29.88 18.85 9.54
C PHE A 10 29.85 17.37 9.91
N ILE A 11 28.67 16.75 9.86
CA ILE A 11 28.53 15.33 10.20
C ILE A 11 28.43 14.51 8.91
N PRO A 12 29.26 13.45 8.73
CA PRO A 12 29.22 12.62 7.54
C PRO A 12 27.82 12.03 7.27
N MET A 13 27.40 12.00 6.02
CA MET A 13 26.09 11.47 5.60
C MET A 13 25.83 10.05 6.14
N ASN A 14 26.87 9.23 6.22
CA ASN A 14 26.78 7.85 6.76
C ASN A 14 26.31 7.82 8.21
N TYR A 15 26.68 8.78 9.03
CA TYR A 15 26.23 8.88 10.42
C TYR A 15 24.71 9.13 10.50
N TRP A 16 24.22 10.06 9.68
CA TRP A 16 22.78 10.35 9.61
C TRP A 16 21.98 9.18 9.11
N ASN A 17 22.46 8.49 8.08
CA ASN A 17 21.81 7.30 7.53
C ASN A 17 21.74 6.17 8.55
N THR A 18 22.83 5.94 9.30
CA THR A 18 22.86 4.93 10.37
C THR A 18 21.87 5.27 11.48
N ARG A 19 21.83 6.51 11.95
CA ARG A 19 20.86 6.93 13.00
C ARG A 19 19.42 6.84 12.50
N ARG A 20 19.17 7.26 11.26
CA ARG A 20 17.85 7.16 10.63
C ARG A 20 17.40 5.70 10.56
N LYS A 21 18.26 4.82 10.10
CA LYS A 21 17.99 3.38 9.99
C LYS A 21 17.71 2.75 11.36
N ALA A 22 18.52 3.04 12.37
CA ALA A 22 18.28 2.58 13.74
C ALA A 22 16.94 3.07 14.30
N SER A 23 16.54 4.31 13.98
CA SER A 23 15.25 4.86 14.36
C SER A 23 14.09 4.12 13.69
N ILE A 24 14.22 3.81 12.39
CA ILE A 24 13.20 3.06 11.63
C ILE A 24 13.03 1.66 12.20
N ILE A 25 14.13 0.93 12.43
CA ILE A 25 14.10 -0.42 13.02
C ILE A 25 13.40 -0.40 14.39
N ARG A 26 13.73 0.59 15.22
CA ARG A 26 13.08 0.74 16.54
C ARG A 26 11.58 1.00 16.41
N GLN A 27 11.16 1.84 15.47
CA GLN A 27 9.74 2.09 15.24
C GLN A 27 9.02 0.83 14.74
N GLN A 28 9.61 0.10 13.81
CA GLN A 28 9.06 -1.17 13.33
C GLN A 28 8.94 -2.20 14.46
N GLY A 29 9.93 -2.26 15.38
CA GLY A 29 9.85 -3.09 16.57
C GLY A 29 8.65 -2.74 17.44
N LYS A 30 8.45 -1.46 17.76
CA LYS A 30 7.30 -1.00 18.54
C LYS A 30 5.96 -1.35 17.89
N VAL A 31 5.87 -1.22 16.57
CA VAL A 31 4.66 -1.59 15.82
C VAL A 31 4.43 -3.11 15.90
N ALA A 32 5.49 -3.91 15.74
CA ALA A 32 5.39 -5.36 15.86
C ALA A 32 4.94 -5.79 17.27
N ASP A 33 5.52 -5.20 18.31
CA ASP A 33 5.16 -5.48 19.71
C ASP A 33 3.71 -5.10 20.00
N PHE A 34 3.22 -3.99 19.43
CA PHE A 34 1.81 -3.56 19.56
C PHE A 34 0.86 -4.57 18.87
N TRP A 35 1.21 -5.04 17.67
CA TRP A 35 0.36 -5.94 16.90
C TRP A 35 0.38 -7.39 17.39
N ALA A 36 1.47 -7.85 18.01
CA ALA A 36 1.63 -9.24 18.43
C ALA A 36 0.47 -9.76 19.31
N PRO A 37 0.04 -9.06 20.40
CA PRO A 37 -1.10 -9.52 21.20
C PRO A 37 -2.43 -9.47 20.42
N ILE A 38 -2.63 -8.48 19.55
CA ILE A 38 -3.84 -8.35 18.73
C ILE A 38 -3.96 -9.53 17.76
N LEU A 39 -2.86 -9.87 17.07
CA LEU A 39 -2.83 -11.01 16.15
C LEU A 39 -3.05 -12.32 16.90
N LYS A 40 -2.47 -12.49 18.08
CA LYS A 40 -2.71 -13.67 18.92
C LYS A 40 -4.20 -13.81 19.28
N ALA A 41 -4.81 -12.73 19.76
CA ALA A 41 -6.24 -12.72 20.09
C ALA A 41 -7.13 -12.99 18.86
N TYR A 42 -6.76 -12.44 17.70
CA TYR A 42 -7.45 -12.71 16.45
C TYR A 42 -7.41 -14.20 16.05
N TYR A 43 -6.24 -14.83 16.10
CA TYR A 43 -6.10 -16.25 15.76
C TYR A 43 -6.75 -17.18 16.78
N ASN A 44 -6.85 -16.75 18.05
CA ASN A 44 -7.59 -17.47 19.08
C ASN A 44 -9.12 -17.30 18.98
N GLY A 45 -9.63 -16.46 18.07
CA GLY A 45 -11.05 -16.17 17.95
C GLY A 45 -11.62 -15.25 19.04
N GLU A 46 -10.76 -14.52 19.76
CA GLU A 46 -11.13 -13.59 20.85
C GLU A 46 -11.51 -12.20 20.33
N ILE A 47 -11.28 -11.93 19.05
CA ILE A 47 -11.62 -10.66 18.40
C ILE A 47 -12.70 -10.89 17.37
N GLU A 48 -13.72 -10.01 17.37
CA GLU A 48 -14.78 -10.02 16.37
C GLU A 48 -14.22 -9.87 14.96
N ARG A 49 -14.68 -10.72 14.04
CA ARG A 49 -14.30 -10.69 12.64
C ARG A 49 -15.35 -9.95 11.83
N TYR A 50 -14.95 -8.92 11.14
CA TYR A 50 -15.80 -8.22 10.18
C TYR A 50 -15.78 -8.96 8.84
N SER A 51 -16.94 -9.31 8.33
CA SER A 51 -17.12 -9.84 6.97
C SER A 51 -17.81 -8.79 6.13
N LEU A 52 -17.12 -8.28 5.12
CA LEU A 52 -17.68 -7.35 4.15
C LEU A 52 -18.40 -8.14 3.06
N LYS A 53 -19.55 -7.63 2.61
CA LYS A 53 -20.32 -8.22 1.53
C LYS A 53 -20.22 -7.37 0.27
N PRO A 54 -20.12 -7.99 -0.91
CA PRO A 54 -20.12 -7.25 -2.17
C PRO A 54 -21.49 -6.60 -2.40
N LYS A 55 -21.52 -5.34 -2.80
CA LYS A 55 -22.74 -4.60 -3.18
C LYS A 55 -23.03 -4.73 -4.67
N LYS A 56 -22.00 -4.83 -5.50
CA LYS A 56 -22.10 -5.04 -6.95
C LYS A 56 -21.67 -6.45 -7.32
N LYS A 57 -22.38 -7.05 -8.27
CA LYS A 57 -21.93 -8.31 -8.88
C LYS A 57 -21.03 -7.98 -10.05
N LEU A 58 -19.75 -8.35 -9.97
CA LEU A 58 -18.76 -8.13 -11.02
C LEU A 58 -18.64 -9.34 -11.97
N GLY A 59 -19.39 -10.41 -11.71
CA GLY A 59 -19.35 -11.64 -12.49
C GLY A 59 -17.99 -12.33 -12.40
N THR A 60 -17.53 -12.90 -13.53
CA THR A 60 -16.21 -13.56 -13.66
C THR A 60 -15.13 -12.63 -14.19
N GLN A 61 -15.37 -11.32 -14.21
CA GLN A 61 -14.41 -10.36 -14.74
C GLN A 61 -13.22 -10.21 -13.81
N LYS A 62 -12.02 -10.23 -14.39
CA LYS A 62 -10.80 -9.86 -13.67
C LYS A 62 -10.80 -8.35 -13.42
N VAL A 63 -10.52 -7.91 -12.21
CA VAL A 63 -10.63 -6.51 -11.83
C VAL A 63 -9.29 -5.95 -11.38
N ILE A 64 -8.97 -4.75 -11.85
CA ILE A 64 -7.93 -3.89 -11.28
C ILE A 64 -8.62 -2.78 -10.49
N TRP A 65 -8.30 -2.70 -9.21
CA TRP A 65 -8.74 -1.66 -8.31
C TRP A 65 -7.70 -0.55 -8.21
N GLN A 66 -8.14 0.70 -8.39
CA GLN A 66 -7.35 1.88 -8.10
C GLN A 66 -8.20 2.86 -7.26
N TYR A 67 -7.56 3.65 -6.42
CA TYR A 67 -8.25 4.66 -5.61
C TYR A 67 -7.53 6.00 -5.70
N TRP A 68 -8.30 7.03 -6.03
CA TRP A 68 -7.89 8.43 -5.97
C TRP A 68 -9.03 9.24 -5.36
N GLY A 69 -8.96 9.50 -4.04
CA GLY A 69 -10.07 10.03 -3.25
C GLY A 69 -10.57 11.40 -3.67
N GLN A 70 -9.73 12.21 -4.32
CA GLN A 70 -10.05 13.58 -4.71
C GLN A 70 -10.99 13.69 -5.92
N GLY A 71 -11.13 12.62 -6.69
CA GLY A 71 -11.88 12.62 -7.94
C GLY A 71 -11.03 12.07 -9.09
N ILE A 72 -11.69 11.62 -10.14
CA ILE A 72 -11.04 11.02 -11.32
C ILE A 72 -11.33 11.80 -12.60
N ASP A 73 -11.81 13.02 -12.48
CA ASP A 73 -11.96 13.91 -13.62
C ASP A 73 -10.58 14.20 -14.22
N LYS A 74 -10.44 13.92 -15.51
CA LYS A 74 -9.14 13.95 -16.17
C LYS A 74 -8.52 15.35 -16.16
N ASP A 75 -9.34 16.39 -16.22
CA ASP A 75 -8.87 17.77 -16.25
C ASP A 75 -8.40 18.28 -14.88
N GLU A 76 -8.82 17.61 -13.81
CA GLU A 76 -8.45 17.94 -12.43
C GLU A 76 -7.35 17.02 -11.85
N LEU A 77 -7.02 15.92 -12.55
CA LEU A 77 -5.98 14.98 -12.09
C LEU A 77 -4.58 15.59 -12.22
N PRO A 78 -3.70 15.41 -11.21
CA PRO A 78 -2.29 15.70 -11.37
C PRO A 78 -1.70 14.93 -12.55
N GLU A 79 -0.83 15.55 -13.35
CA GLU A 79 -0.23 14.96 -14.55
C GLU A 79 0.38 13.58 -14.30
N ILE A 80 1.08 13.41 -13.18
CA ILE A 80 1.69 12.10 -12.82
C ILE A 80 0.63 11.02 -12.63
N ILE A 81 -0.54 11.34 -12.10
CA ILE A 81 -1.64 10.38 -11.91
C ILE A 81 -2.27 10.05 -13.26
N GLN A 82 -2.45 11.04 -14.15
CA GLN A 82 -2.92 10.80 -15.52
C GLN A 82 -1.99 9.84 -16.25
N ILE A 83 -0.68 10.07 -16.21
CA ILE A 83 0.32 9.19 -16.83
C ILE A 83 0.22 7.76 -16.28
N CYS A 84 0.08 7.61 -14.96
CA CYS A 84 -0.07 6.31 -14.33
C CYS A 84 -1.38 5.62 -14.75
N PHE A 85 -2.50 6.32 -14.73
CA PHE A 85 -3.79 5.78 -15.16
C PHE A 85 -3.76 5.36 -16.65
N ASP A 86 -3.25 6.21 -17.53
CA ASP A 86 -3.09 5.90 -18.95
C ASP A 86 -2.18 4.69 -19.17
N SER A 87 -1.15 4.50 -18.33
CA SER A 87 -0.28 3.32 -18.41
C SER A 87 -1.03 2.03 -18.06
N VAL A 88 -1.88 2.09 -17.03
CA VAL A 88 -2.73 0.95 -16.64
C VAL A 88 -3.74 0.64 -17.73
N ASP A 89 -4.41 1.65 -18.30
CA ASP A 89 -5.39 1.45 -19.39
C ASP A 89 -4.78 0.83 -20.63
N ARG A 90 -3.53 1.15 -20.95
CA ARG A 90 -2.80 0.55 -22.07
C ARG A 90 -2.38 -0.90 -21.81
N ASN A 91 -2.09 -1.26 -20.56
CA ASN A 91 -1.49 -2.55 -20.23
C ASN A 91 -2.41 -3.50 -19.45
N LYS A 92 -3.68 -3.14 -19.26
CA LYS A 92 -4.66 -3.89 -18.46
C LYS A 92 -5.10 -5.23 -19.03
N ASN A 93 -4.81 -5.51 -20.32
CA ASN A 93 -5.32 -6.69 -21.03
C ASN A 93 -6.85 -6.85 -20.89
N ASP A 94 -7.30 -8.02 -20.43
CA ASP A 94 -8.69 -8.39 -20.19
C ASP A 94 -9.25 -7.93 -18.83
N TYR A 95 -8.46 -7.20 -18.05
CA TYR A 95 -8.93 -6.66 -16.78
C TYR A 95 -9.86 -5.46 -16.95
N GLN A 96 -10.96 -5.45 -16.19
CA GLN A 96 -11.74 -4.25 -15.96
C GLN A 96 -11.05 -3.37 -14.91
N VAL A 97 -10.78 -2.10 -15.26
CA VAL A 97 -10.23 -1.14 -14.30
C VAL A 97 -11.37 -0.40 -13.60
N ILE A 98 -11.41 -0.49 -12.27
CA ILE A 98 -12.36 0.24 -11.43
C ILE A 98 -11.57 1.24 -10.59
N ARG A 99 -11.78 2.53 -10.89
CA ARG A 99 -11.19 3.64 -10.15
C ARG A 99 -12.20 4.21 -9.17
N LEU A 100 -11.86 4.17 -7.90
CA LEU A 100 -12.71 4.62 -6.82
C LEU A 100 -12.29 6.01 -6.34
N THR A 101 -13.29 6.78 -5.96
CA THR A 101 -13.16 8.07 -5.27
C THR A 101 -13.78 7.98 -3.89
N ASP A 102 -13.63 9.01 -3.06
CA ASP A 102 -14.30 9.09 -1.75
C ASP A 102 -15.84 8.94 -1.86
N ILE A 103 -16.42 9.28 -3.02
CA ILE A 103 -17.87 9.22 -3.25
C ILE A 103 -18.30 7.81 -3.68
N THR A 104 -17.53 7.15 -4.53
CA THR A 104 -17.96 5.91 -5.21
C THR A 104 -17.66 4.62 -4.45
N ILE A 105 -16.89 4.66 -3.36
CA ILE A 105 -16.56 3.48 -2.55
C ILE A 105 -17.82 2.76 -2.06
N SER A 106 -18.80 3.52 -1.57
CA SER A 106 -20.04 2.99 -1.03
C SER A 106 -20.92 2.26 -2.04
N GLU A 107 -20.62 2.36 -3.33
CA GLU A 107 -21.27 1.58 -4.38
C GLU A 107 -20.81 0.12 -4.40
N TYR A 108 -19.61 -0.17 -3.88
CA TYR A 108 -19.00 -1.49 -3.92
C TYR A 108 -18.99 -2.18 -2.58
N ILE A 109 -18.68 -1.47 -1.49
CA ILE A 109 -18.62 -2.03 -0.14
C ILE A 109 -19.23 -1.10 0.89
N ASP A 110 -19.80 -1.70 1.96
CA ASP A 110 -20.21 -0.98 3.16
C ASP A 110 -19.15 -1.17 4.24
N LEU A 111 -18.29 -0.16 4.39
CA LEU A 111 -17.33 -0.14 5.48
C LEU A 111 -18.07 0.19 6.81
N PRO A 112 -17.64 -0.43 7.93
CA PRO A 112 -18.22 -0.13 9.24
C PRO A 112 -18.18 1.37 9.60
N ASP A 113 -19.19 1.86 10.30
CA ASP A 113 -19.32 3.28 10.68
C ASP A 113 -18.09 3.82 11.40
N PHE A 114 -17.41 2.99 12.19
CA PHE A 114 -16.21 3.44 12.90
C PHE A 114 -15.06 3.79 11.93
N VAL A 115 -15.02 3.19 10.72
CA VAL A 115 -14.02 3.53 9.68
C VAL A 115 -14.31 4.93 9.16
N TRP A 116 -15.57 5.25 8.90
CA TRP A 116 -15.98 6.58 8.42
C TRP A 116 -15.72 7.64 9.49
N ARG A 117 -16.06 7.38 10.74
CA ARG A 117 -15.70 8.27 11.86
C ARG A 117 -14.20 8.48 12.00
N LYS A 118 -13.37 7.46 11.74
CA LYS A 118 -11.90 7.60 11.73
C LYS A 118 -11.41 8.57 10.67
N ARG A 119 -12.09 8.69 9.53
CA ARG A 119 -11.72 9.62 8.46
C ARG A 119 -11.87 11.10 8.81
N GLU A 120 -12.62 11.42 9.86
CA GLU A 120 -12.74 12.79 10.37
C GLU A 120 -11.46 13.24 11.10
N TYR A 121 -10.61 12.32 11.49
CA TYR A 121 -9.34 12.63 12.15
C TYR A 121 -8.25 12.94 11.11
N VAL A 122 -7.58 14.09 11.29
CA VAL A 122 -6.50 14.56 10.39
C VAL A 122 -5.35 13.53 10.26
N GLN A 123 -5.09 12.76 11.32
CA GLN A 123 -4.06 11.74 11.33
C GLN A 123 -4.41 10.51 10.48
N PHE A 124 -5.70 10.25 10.23
CA PHE A 124 -6.14 9.17 9.35
C PHE A 124 -6.23 9.64 7.91
N THR A 125 -5.08 9.84 7.31
CA THR A 125 -4.94 10.37 5.94
C THR A 125 -5.56 9.45 4.90
N ARG A 126 -5.79 9.97 3.67
CA ARG A 126 -6.22 9.14 2.52
C ARG A 126 -5.26 7.99 2.23
N THR A 127 -3.97 8.14 2.51
CA THR A 127 -2.98 7.06 2.37
C THR A 127 -3.29 5.89 3.31
N PHE A 128 -3.51 6.16 4.61
CA PHE A 128 -3.89 5.11 5.56
C PHE A 128 -5.26 4.50 5.24
N PHE A 129 -6.19 5.32 4.78
CA PHE A 129 -7.49 4.82 4.33
C PHE A 129 -7.35 3.91 3.10
N SER A 130 -6.50 4.24 2.15
CA SER A 130 -6.22 3.41 0.99
C SER A 130 -5.61 2.06 1.38
N ASP A 131 -4.78 2.00 2.44
CA ASP A 131 -4.24 0.73 2.97
C ASP A 131 -5.35 -0.19 3.51
N LEU A 132 -6.36 0.37 4.17
CA LEU A 132 -7.54 -0.37 4.62
C LEU A 132 -8.43 -0.77 3.44
N LEU A 133 -8.69 0.15 2.51
CA LEU A 133 -9.58 -0.04 1.38
C LEU A 133 -9.09 -1.16 0.46
N ARG A 134 -7.77 -1.24 0.18
CA ARG A 134 -7.21 -2.30 -0.66
C ARG A 134 -7.45 -3.69 -0.10
N VAL A 135 -7.28 -3.85 1.21
CA VAL A 135 -7.53 -5.14 1.87
C VAL A 135 -9.02 -5.45 1.87
N ALA A 136 -9.87 -4.46 2.15
CA ALA A 136 -11.32 -4.61 2.14
C ALA A 136 -11.86 -5.05 0.77
N LEU A 137 -11.42 -4.41 -0.32
CA LEU A 137 -11.82 -4.75 -1.68
C LEU A 137 -11.31 -6.12 -2.12
N LEU A 138 -10.03 -6.39 -1.89
CA LEU A 138 -9.42 -7.67 -2.27
C LEU A 138 -10.01 -8.84 -1.48
N SER A 139 -10.32 -8.68 -0.20
CA SER A 139 -10.99 -9.73 0.58
C SER A 139 -12.44 -9.97 0.18
N THR A 140 -13.10 -8.97 -0.43
CA THR A 140 -14.53 -9.06 -0.81
C THR A 140 -14.72 -9.51 -2.24
N TYR A 141 -13.86 -9.08 -3.15
CA TYR A 141 -14.00 -9.27 -4.60
C TYR A 141 -12.84 -10.01 -5.25
N GLY A 142 -11.70 -10.08 -4.58
CA GLY A 142 -10.47 -10.48 -5.23
C GLY A 142 -9.96 -9.43 -6.24
N GLY A 143 -9.08 -9.87 -7.14
CA GLY A 143 -8.52 -9.06 -8.20
C GLY A 143 -7.15 -8.51 -7.89
N VAL A 144 -6.82 -7.37 -8.51
CA VAL A 144 -5.52 -6.71 -8.40
C VAL A 144 -5.71 -5.30 -7.85
N TRP A 145 -4.98 -4.96 -6.82
CA TRP A 145 -4.84 -3.58 -6.38
C TRP A 145 -3.59 -2.96 -6.98
N LEU A 146 -3.75 -1.79 -7.60
CA LEU A 146 -2.64 -0.93 -8.03
C LEU A 146 -2.84 0.46 -7.42
N ASP A 147 -1.86 0.93 -6.65
CA ASP A 147 -1.90 2.33 -6.21
C ASP A 147 -1.99 3.27 -7.41
N ALA A 148 -2.67 4.40 -7.27
CA ALA A 148 -2.86 5.39 -8.34
C ALA A 148 -1.55 5.94 -8.94
N THR A 149 -0.44 5.78 -8.22
CA THR A 149 0.90 6.21 -8.62
C THR A 149 1.73 5.09 -9.29
N ILE A 150 1.14 3.95 -9.58
CA ILE A 150 1.83 2.85 -10.27
C ILE A 150 1.86 3.12 -11.77
N LEU A 151 3.08 3.19 -12.32
CA LEU A 151 3.32 3.20 -13.76
C LEU A 151 3.47 1.75 -14.24
N LEU A 152 2.47 1.25 -14.96
CA LEU A 152 2.49 -0.10 -15.50
C LEU A 152 3.21 -0.09 -16.86
N THR A 153 4.37 -0.73 -16.95
CA THR A 153 5.23 -0.72 -18.15
C THR A 153 5.00 -1.93 -19.09
N GLY A 154 4.12 -2.82 -18.69
CA GLY A 154 3.75 -4.02 -19.45
C GLY A 154 2.56 -4.71 -18.82
N SER A 155 2.09 -5.77 -19.46
CA SER A 155 0.95 -6.55 -19.00
C SER A 155 1.22 -7.25 -17.67
N ILE A 156 0.17 -7.43 -16.87
CA ILE A 156 0.24 -8.22 -15.64
C ILE A 156 0.57 -9.67 -16.00
N PRO A 157 1.63 -10.26 -15.44
CA PRO A 157 2.00 -11.63 -15.74
C PRO A 157 0.94 -12.64 -15.28
N ALA A 158 0.52 -13.54 -16.17
CA ALA A 158 -0.51 -14.54 -15.88
C ALA A 158 -0.16 -15.50 -14.72
N VAL A 159 1.10 -15.58 -14.31
CA VAL A 159 1.51 -16.39 -13.15
C VAL A 159 0.83 -15.92 -11.86
N TYR A 160 0.54 -14.64 -11.71
CA TYR A 160 -0.11 -14.11 -10.52
C TYR A 160 -1.59 -14.48 -10.43
N GLU A 161 -2.22 -14.77 -11.57
CA GLU A 161 -3.61 -15.23 -11.64
C GLU A 161 -3.81 -16.67 -11.12
N LYS A 162 -2.72 -17.38 -10.86
CA LYS A 162 -2.73 -18.78 -10.36
C LYS A 162 -2.42 -18.89 -8.88
N THR A 163 -2.28 -17.76 -8.20
CA THR A 163 -1.95 -17.72 -6.78
C THR A 163 -3.13 -17.14 -5.99
N ASP A 164 -3.47 -17.74 -4.85
CA ASP A 164 -4.53 -17.23 -3.97
C ASP A 164 -4.21 -15.81 -3.49
N PHE A 165 -2.93 -15.53 -3.25
CA PHE A 165 -2.45 -14.22 -2.83
C PHE A 165 -1.00 -14.00 -3.26
N PHE A 166 -0.69 -12.80 -3.80
CA PHE A 166 0.66 -12.42 -4.13
C PHE A 166 0.92 -10.94 -3.80
N MET A 167 2.10 -10.67 -3.27
CA MET A 167 2.66 -9.33 -3.13
C MET A 167 4.16 -9.33 -3.39
N TYR A 168 4.66 -8.21 -3.90
CA TYR A 168 6.10 -8.06 -4.10
C TYR A 168 6.84 -7.92 -2.77
N GLN A 169 7.99 -8.58 -2.69
CA GLN A 169 8.93 -8.46 -1.60
C GLN A 169 10.29 -8.08 -2.14
N ARG A 170 11.10 -7.41 -1.32
CA ARG A 170 12.49 -7.20 -1.69
C ARG A 170 13.24 -8.54 -1.74
N SER A 171 14.10 -8.69 -2.75
CA SER A 171 14.93 -9.88 -2.90
C SER A 171 16.12 -9.85 -1.96
N ASP A 172 16.41 -10.97 -1.31
CA ASP A 172 17.66 -11.14 -0.57
C ASP A 172 18.88 -11.29 -1.50
N GLU A 173 18.65 -11.51 -2.80
CA GLU A 173 19.68 -11.59 -3.84
C GLU A 173 20.02 -10.24 -4.49
N GLU A 174 19.39 -9.14 -4.04
CA GLU A 174 19.65 -7.79 -4.55
C GLU A 174 21.15 -7.43 -4.41
N LYS A 175 21.76 -7.08 -5.55
CA LYS A 175 23.20 -6.78 -5.61
C LYS A 175 23.53 -5.37 -5.11
N ASN A 176 22.61 -4.43 -5.25
CA ASN A 176 22.80 -3.03 -4.92
C ASN A 176 22.19 -2.65 -3.56
N LYS A 177 22.17 -3.58 -2.60
CA LYS A 177 21.56 -3.38 -1.26
C LYS A 177 21.95 -2.05 -0.63
N LYS A 178 23.25 -1.71 -0.60
CA LYS A 178 23.75 -0.46 -0.01
C LYS A 178 23.19 0.78 -0.69
N TYR A 179 23.04 0.76 -2.01
CA TYR A 179 22.45 1.86 -2.76
C TYR A 179 20.99 2.07 -2.34
N TRP A 180 20.18 1.03 -2.38
CA TRP A 180 18.78 1.10 -2.02
C TRP A 180 18.55 1.49 -0.57
N GLU A 181 19.35 0.98 0.36
CA GLU A 181 19.31 1.37 1.77
C GLU A 181 19.62 2.85 2.00
N ASN A 182 20.54 3.42 1.22
CA ASN A 182 20.89 4.83 1.31
C ASN A 182 19.81 5.74 0.71
N VAL A 183 19.20 5.34 -0.40
CA VAL A 183 18.21 6.16 -1.11
C VAL A 183 16.82 6.01 -0.51
N TYR A 184 16.43 4.78 -0.15
CA TYR A 184 15.07 4.44 0.29
C TYR A 184 15.03 3.73 1.64
N ALA A 185 15.80 4.22 2.61
CA ALA A 185 15.95 3.59 3.93
C ALA A 185 14.62 3.29 4.67
N TYR A 186 13.51 3.93 4.30
CA TYR A 186 12.18 3.63 4.87
C TYR A 186 11.57 2.33 4.34
N TYR A 187 11.91 1.95 3.11
CA TYR A 187 11.31 0.83 2.39
C TYR A 187 12.25 -0.35 2.25
N PHE A 188 13.57 -0.10 2.29
CA PHE A 188 14.58 -1.11 2.05
C PHE A 188 15.57 -1.21 3.20
N GLY A 189 15.77 -2.40 3.70
CA GLY A 189 16.78 -2.74 4.69
C GLY A 189 16.91 -4.26 4.75
N TRP A 190 18.15 -4.77 4.76
CA TRP A 190 18.43 -6.20 4.76
C TRP A 190 18.95 -6.71 6.11
N GLU A 191 19.00 -5.84 7.13
CA GLU A 191 19.30 -6.31 8.47
C GLU A 191 18.19 -7.22 9.01
N PRO A 192 18.56 -8.23 9.83
CA PRO A 192 17.60 -9.18 10.41
C PRO A 192 16.45 -8.51 11.18
N ASN A 193 16.71 -7.35 11.77
CA ASN A 193 15.72 -6.59 12.54
C ASN A 193 14.83 -5.67 11.71
N PHE A 194 15.03 -5.58 10.39
CA PHE A 194 14.19 -4.79 9.52
C PHE A 194 12.92 -5.57 9.19
N LYS A 195 11.79 -5.18 9.80
CA LYS A 195 10.53 -5.95 9.77
C LYS A 195 9.76 -5.83 8.47
N VAL A 196 9.81 -4.65 7.81
CA VAL A 196 9.05 -4.40 6.59
C VAL A 196 9.78 -5.00 5.38
N ARG A 197 9.19 -6.01 4.76
CA ARG A 197 9.77 -6.72 3.61
C ARG A 197 8.92 -6.64 2.35
N MET A 198 7.68 -6.22 2.48
CA MET A 198 6.68 -6.26 1.41
C MET A 198 6.35 -4.87 0.88
N LEU A 199 5.86 -4.83 -0.35
CA LEU A 199 5.35 -3.64 -1.02
C LEU A 199 3.82 -3.77 -1.14
N SER A 200 3.07 -2.86 -0.50
CA SER A 200 1.60 -2.90 -0.50
C SER A 200 0.95 -2.16 -1.66
N SER A 201 1.72 -1.46 -2.49
CA SER A 201 1.22 -0.69 -3.63
C SER A 201 0.70 -1.55 -4.79
N ILE A 202 1.08 -2.83 -4.82
CA ILE A 202 0.61 -3.83 -5.78
C ILE A 202 0.30 -5.11 -5.02
N LEU A 203 -0.97 -5.54 -5.06
CA LEU A 203 -1.44 -6.76 -4.39
C LEU A 203 -2.34 -7.55 -5.34
N PHE A 204 -2.27 -8.87 -5.26
CA PHE A 204 -3.13 -9.81 -5.99
C PHE A 204 -3.82 -10.71 -4.98
N ALA A 205 -5.13 -10.93 -5.15
CA ALA A 205 -5.92 -11.89 -4.39
C ALA A 205 -6.99 -12.53 -5.28
N GLN A 206 -7.34 -13.79 -5.02
CA GLN A 206 -8.47 -14.50 -5.65
C GLN A 206 -9.61 -14.67 -4.68
#